data_a6fc250a55301509f92eeb085ce4bd2f
#
_entry.id   a6fc250a55301509f92eeb085ce4bd2f
#
_cell.length_a   1.000
_cell.length_b   1.000
_cell.length_c   1.000
_cell.angle_alpha   90.00
_cell.angle_beta   90.00
_cell.angle_gamma   90.00
#
_symmetry.space_group_name_H-M   'P 1'
#
loop_
_entity.id
_entity.type
_entity.pdbx_description
1 polymer ?
#
loop_
_entity_poly.entity_id
_entity_poly.type
_entity_poly.pdbx_seq_one_letter_code
_entity_poly.pdbx_strand_id
1 'polypeptide(L)'
;AGTVLTIDQVNRAVKAGAKFIVSPGFDPEIVDYCLENNIPVLPGCITPSEVAQAVKRGLKVVKFFPAEQAGGIAMIKAMAAPYTMVKFMPTGGINTKNLADYLSCDKILCCGGSWMVKGDMIKAGEFDKITAMTKEAVAKVKEIRG
;
A
#
# COMPACT_ATOMS: atom_id res chain seq x y z
N ALA A 1 4.91 -5.33 -7.29
CA ALA A 1 6.28 -5.16 -6.79
C ALA A 1 6.43 -3.83 -6.06
N GLY A 2 7.23 -3.78 -5.04
CA GLY A 2 7.64 -2.59 -4.27
C GLY A 2 8.92 -2.93 -3.50
N THR A 3 9.77 -2.01 -3.28
CA THR A 3 9.79 -0.58 -3.61
C THR A 3 10.33 -0.39 -5.01
N VAL A 4 9.63 0.38 -5.84
CA VAL A 4 10.04 0.70 -7.22
C VAL A 4 10.27 2.21 -7.32
N LEU A 5 11.43 2.63 -7.83
CA LEU A 5 11.90 4.01 -7.84
C LEU A 5 12.37 4.50 -9.23
N THR A 6 12.36 3.63 -10.25
CA THR A 6 12.78 3.98 -11.61
C THR A 6 12.00 3.20 -12.65
N ILE A 7 11.94 3.70 -13.89
CA ILE A 7 11.30 3.01 -15.02
C ILE A 7 11.99 1.66 -15.31
N ASP A 8 13.33 1.60 -15.18
CA ASP A 8 14.05 0.32 -15.33
C ASP A 8 13.55 -0.72 -14.32
N GLN A 9 13.36 -0.33 -13.06
CA GLN A 9 12.80 -1.22 -12.04
C GLN A 9 11.35 -1.63 -12.34
N VAL A 10 10.52 -0.73 -12.91
CA VAL A 10 9.17 -1.08 -13.39
C VAL A 10 9.27 -2.21 -14.43
N ASN A 11 10.10 -2.03 -15.45
CA ASN A 11 10.26 -3.01 -16.53
C ASN A 11 10.77 -4.36 -16.03
N ARG A 12 11.77 -4.35 -15.15
CA ARG A 12 12.28 -5.58 -14.52
C ARG A 12 11.22 -6.29 -13.68
N ALA A 13 10.42 -5.52 -12.91
CA ALA A 13 9.35 -6.08 -12.10
C ALA A 13 8.26 -6.73 -12.97
N VAL A 14 7.81 -6.05 -14.02
CA VAL A 14 6.81 -6.56 -14.96
C VAL A 14 7.33 -7.80 -15.68
N LYS A 15 8.58 -7.79 -16.17
CA LYS A 15 9.23 -8.96 -16.79
C LYS A 15 9.28 -10.15 -15.84
N ALA A 16 9.45 -9.91 -14.54
CA ALA A 16 9.43 -10.93 -13.50
C ALA A 16 8.01 -11.39 -13.09
N GLY A 17 6.96 -10.85 -13.72
CA GLY A 17 5.57 -11.24 -13.50
C GLY A 17 4.81 -10.40 -12.48
N ALA A 18 5.32 -9.23 -12.07
CA ALA A 18 4.57 -8.32 -11.20
C ALA A 18 3.26 -7.88 -11.86
N LYS A 19 2.18 -7.87 -11.09
CA LYS A 19 0.84 -7.48 -11.56
C LYS A 19 0.51 -6.02 -11.27
N PHE A 20 1.25 -5.38 -10.42
CA PHE A 20 1.14 -3.96 -10.08
C PHE A 20 2.44 -3.43 -9.47
N ILE A 21 2.61 -2.12 -9.53
CA ILE A 21 3.78 -1.39 -9.02
C ILE A 21 3.39 -0.58 -7.78
N VAL A 22 4.29 -0.53 -6.81
CA VAL A 22 4.13 0.28 -5.59
C VAL A 22 5.39 1.11 -5.37
N SER A 23 5.23 2.42 -5.22
CA SER A 23 6.31 3.35 -4.88
C SER A 23 6.09 3.99 -3.50
N PRO A 24 7.13 4.46 -2.82
CA PRO A 24 7.00 5.07 -1.50
C PRO A 24 6.46 6.51 -1.58
N GLY A 25 6.66 7.20 -2.68
CA GLY A 25 6.21 8.55 -2.96
C GLY A 25 5.56 8.65 -4.33
N PHE A 26 5.06 9.86 -4.65
CA PHE A 26 4.45 10.16 -5.94
C PHE A 26 5.53 10.69 -6.89
N ASP A 27 5.91 9.88 -7.86
CA ASP A 27 6.78 10.27 -8.97
C ASP A 27 5.94 10.32 -10.25
N PRO A 28 5.74 11.52 -10.85
CA PRO A 28 4.94 11.67 -12.06
C PRO A 28 5.45 10.83 -13.23
N GLU A 29 6.76 10.74 -13.42
CA GLU A 29 7.37 10.00 -14.53
C GLU A 29 7.04 8.50 -14.44
N ILE A 30 7.20 7.92 -13.25
CA ILE A 30 6.87 6.50 -13.01
C ILE A 30 5.37 6.25 -13.15
N VAL A 31 4.55 7.15 -12.59
CA VAL A 31 3.08 7.00 -12.65
C VAL A 31 2.60 7.09 -14.08
N ASP A 32 3.03 8.10 -14.83
CA ASP A 32 2.62 8.31 -16.22
C ASP A 32 3.09 7.13 -17.10
N TYR A 33 4.33 6.68 -16.95
CA TYR A 33 4.84 5.50 -17.63
C TYR A 33 4.00 4.23 -17.35
N CYS A 34 3.63 4.00 -16.10
CA CYS A 34 2.79 2.85 -15.75
C CYS A 34 1.40 2.95 -16.40
N LEU A 35 0.78 4.12 -16.38
CA LEU A 35 -0.55 4.33 -16.97
C LEU A 35 -0.52 4.15 -18.50
N GLU A 36 0.45 4.71 -19.20
CA GLU A 36 0.64 4.57 -20.65
C GLU A 36 0.83 3.10 -21.07
N ASN A 37 1.44 2.29 -20.20
CA ASN A 37 1.68 0.87 -20.46
C ASN A 37 0.62 -0.06 -19.83
N ASN A 38 -0.50 0.48 -19.33
CA ASN A 38 -1.57 -0.27 -18.67
C ASN A 38 -1.08 -1.11 -17.47
N ILE A 39 -0.10 -0.61 -16.73
CA ILE A 39 0.44 -1.25 -15.53
C ILE A 39 -0.23 -0.60 -14.30
N PRO A 40 -0.99 -1.35 -13.49
CA PRO A 40 -1.55 -0.80 -12.26
C PRO A 40 -0.46 -0.25 -11.32
N VAL A 41 -0.64 0.98 -10.83
CA VAL A 41 0.35 1.65 -9.97
C VAL A 41 -0.32 2.23 -8.72
N LEU A 42 0.33 2.05 -7.57
CA LEU A 42 -0.09 2.57 -6.26
C LEU A 42 1.03 3.48 -5.73
N PRO A 43 1.06 4.76 -6.14
CA PRO A 43 2.07 5.71 -5.67
C PRO A 43 1.82 6.11 -4.23
N GLY A 44 2.88 6.40 -3.48
CA GLY A 44 2.80 6.98 -2.16
C GLY A 44 2.30 8.42 -2.21
N CYS A 45 1.27 8.74 -1.43
CA CYS A 45 0.71 10.08 -1.27
C CYS A 45 0.47 10.35 0.21
N ILE A 46 1.15 11.34 0.76
CA ILE A 46 1.05 11.74 2.16
C ILE A 46 0.53 13.17 2.33
N THR A 47 0.47 13.91 1.24
CA THR A 47 -0.03 15.29 1.20
C THR A 47 -1.23 15.43 0.26
N PRO A 48 -2.11 16.45 0.49
CA PRO A 48 -3.20 16.75 -0.44
C PRO A 48 -2.73 17.02 -1.87
N SER A 49 -1.56 17.65 -2.04
CA SER A 49 -1.00 17.94 -3.37
C SER A 49 -0.66 16.67 -4.16
N GLU A 50 -0.10 15.66 -3.51
CA GLU A 50 0.20 14.36 -4.13
C GLU A 50 -1.09 13.61 -4.47
N VAL A 51 -2.09 13.61 -3.57
CA VAL A 51 -3.41 13.03 -3.86
C VAL A 51 -4.08 13.73 -5.04
N ALA A 52 -4.00 15.06 -5.12
CA ALA A 52 -4.51 15.82 -6.27
C ALA A 52 -3.83 15.39 -7.59
N GLN A 53 -2.52 15.16 -7.57
CA GLN A 53 -1.80 14.64 -8.74
C GLN A 53 -2.26 13.25 -9.16
N ALA A 54 -2.51 12.37 -8.18
CA ALA A 54 -3.05 11.04 -8.43
C ALA A 54 -4.48 11.11 -9.05
N VAL A 55 -5.34 11.95 -8.48
CA VAL A 55 -6.71 12.17 -8.98
C VAL A 55 -6.73 12.70 -10.41
N LYS A 56 -5.87 13.68 -10.74
CA LYS A 56 -5.75 14.22 -12.11
C LYS A 56 -5.43 13.14 -13.15
N ARG A 57 -4.73 12.08 -12.72
CA ARG A 57 -4.35 10.91 -13.55
C ARG A 57 -5.36 9.77 -13.51
N GLY A 58 -6.49 9.97 -12.85
CA GLY A 58 -7.56 8.97 -12.76
C GLY A 58 -7.30 7.85 -11.74
N LEU A 59 -6.26 7.95 -10.91
CA LEU A 59 -5.99 6.97 -9.88
C LEU A 59 -7.07 7.04 -8.79
N LYS A 60 -7.58 5.88 -8.42
CA LYS A 60 -8.61 5.72 -7.38
C LYS A 60 -8.06 5.14 -6.08
N VAL A 61 -6.85 4.64 -6.11
CA VAL A 61 -6.16 4.06 -4.95
C VAL A 61 -4.74 4.60 -4.88
N VAL A 62 -4.34 5.06 -3.71
CA VAL A 62 -2.97 5.52 -3.43
C VAL A 62 -2.42 4.82 -2.19
N LYS A 63 -1.11 4.63 -2.15
CA LYS A 63 -0.42 4.19 -0.94
C LYS A 63 -0.30 5.36 0.03
N PHE A 64 -0.48 5.11 1.32
CA PHE A 64 -0.20 6.06 2.39
C PHE A 64 0.97 5.55 3.23
N PHE A 65 2.11 6.24 3.16
CA PHE A 65 3.37 5.79 3.77
C PHE A 65 4.25 6.96 4.21
N PRO A 66 4.90 6.86 5.37
CA PRO A 66 4.77 5.83 6.43
C PRO A 66 3.53 6.07 7.30
N ALA A 67 2.59 5.12 7.35
CA ALA A 67 1.24 5.36 7.85
C ALA A 67 1.17 5.83 9.31
N GLU A 68 1.73 5.09 10.25
CA GLU A 68 1.67 5.44 11.68
C GLU A 68 2.40 6.76 11.97
N GLN A 69 3.59 6.95 11.41
CA GLN A 69 4.40 8.15 11.61
C GLN A 69 3.76 9.40 10.98
N ALA A 70 2.96 9.22 9.95
CA ALA A 70 2.28 10.28 9.22
C ALA A 70 0.90 10.67 9.79
N GLY A 71 0.54 10.16 10.98
CA GLY A 71 -0.71 10.48 11.65
C GLY A 71 -1.82 9.43 11.49
N GLY A 72 -1.51 8.27 10.89
CA GLY A 72 -2.38 7.11 10.88
C GLY A 72 -3.75 7.35 10.27
N ILE A 73 -4.77 6.70 10.85
CA ILE A 73 -6.16 6.77 10.39
C ILE A 73 -6.72 8.19 10.44
N ALA A 74 -6.33 8.98 11.43
CA ALA A 74 -6.81 10.35 11.58
C ALA A 74 -6.40 11.20 10.36
N MET A 75 -5.15 11.10 9.93
CA MET A 75 -4.65 11.79 8.73
C MET A 75 -5.33 11.28 7.46
N ILE A 76 -5.50 9.96 7.31
CA ILE A 76 -6.21 9.37 6.16
C ILE A 76 -7.64 9.91 6.07
N LYS A 77 -8.39 9.97 7.18
CA LYS A 77 -9.75 10.51 7.20
C LYS A 77 -9.78 12.00 6.82
N ALA A 78 -8.85 12.79 7.34
CA ALA A 78 -8.74 14.21 7.01
C ALA A 78 -8.45 14.42 5.51
N MET A 79 -7.52 13.65 4.94
CA MET A 79 -7.20 13.70 3.51
C MET A 79 -8.34 13.18 2.63
N ALA A 80 -9.04 12.14 3.07
CA ALA A 80 -10.15 11.57 2.31
C ALA A 80 -11.39 12.49 2.23
N ALA A 81 -11.52 13.44 3.14
CA ALA A 81 -12.68 14.35 3.17
C ALA A 81 -12.88 15.12 1.83
N PRO A 82 -11.87 15.80 1.29
CA PRO A 82 -11.98 16.45 -0.03
C PRO A 82 -11.83 15.48 -1.20
N TYR A 83 -11.26 14.28 -1.02
CA TYR A 83 -11.01 13.30 -2.09
C TYR A 83 -11.87 12.04 -1.90
N THR A 84 -13.19 12.22 -1.91
CA THR A 84 -14.18 11.17 -1.60
C THR A 84 -14.07 9.93 -2.49
N MET A 85 -13.54 10.08 -3.71
CA MET A 85 -13.37 9.02 -4.69
C MET A 85 -12.10 8.17 -4.49
N VAL A 86 -11.19 8.60 -3.59
CA VAL A 86 -9.90 7.92 -3.38
C VAL A 86 -9.99 6.97 -2.21
N LYS A 87 -9.43 5.78 -2.37
CA LYS A 87 -9.14 4.81 -1.31
C LYS A 87 -7.64 4.81 -1.01
N PHE A 88 -7.29 4.45 0.20
CA PHE A 88 -5.90 4.42 0.66
C PHE A 88 -5.44 2.98 0.93
N MET A 89 -4.16 2.73 0.70
CA MET A 89 -3.44 1.54 1.13
C MET A 89 -2.35 1.96 2.13
N PRO A 90 -2.65 2.02 3.44
CA PRO A 90 -1.65 2.35 4.44
C PRO A 90 -0.59 1.25 4.55
N THR A 91 0.66 1.68 4.64
CA THR A 91 1.83 0.83 4.91
C THR A 91 2.79 1.55 5.86
N GLY A 92 3.51 0.80 6.66
CA GLY A 92 4.43 1.35 7.66
C GLY A 92 3.79 1.47 9.05
N GLY A 93 4.26 0.65 9.98
CA GLY A 93 3.76 0.57 11.33
C GLY A 93 2.49 -0.28 11.53
N ILE A 94 1.92 -0.83 10.46
CA ILE A 94 0.77 -1.73 10.57
C ILE A 94 1.19 -3.06 11.20
N ASN A 95 0.39 -3.55 12.13
CA ASN A 95 0.62 -4.80 12.86
C ASN A 95 -0.71 -5.34 13.42
N THR A 96 -0.67 -6.46 14.14
CA THR A 96 -1.87 -7.13 14.67
C THR A 96 -2.70 -6.27 15.63
N LYS A 97 -2.10 -5.28 16.30
CA LYS A 97 -2.79 -4.44 17.29
C LYS A 97 -3.65 -3.35 16.64
N ASN A 98 -3.21 -2.80 15.48
CA ASN A 98 -3.87 -1.69 14.82
C ASN A 98 -4.56 -2.08 13.49
N LEU A 99 -4.31 -3.30 12.98
CA LEU A 99 -4.88 -3.76 11.71
C LEU A 99 -6.41 -3.66 11.66
N ALA A 100 -7.10 -4.01 12.75
CA ALA A 100 -8.56 -3.98 12.83
C ALA A 100 -9.10 -2.56 12.67
N ASP A 101 -8.48 -1.58 13.32
CA ASP A 101 -8.89 -0.18 13.25
C ASP A 101 -8.75 0.37 11.82
N TYR A 102 -7.63 0.04 11.16
CA TYR A 102 -7.43 0.41 9.75
C TYR A 102 -8.47 -0.25 8.84
N LEU A 103 -8.67 -1.55 8.95
CA LEU A 103 -9.61 -2.28 8.11
C LEU A 103 -11.08 -1.86 8.32
N SER A 104 -11.45 -1.37 9.49
CA SER A 104 -12.79 -0.85 9.77
C SER A 104 -13.08 0.50 9.12
N CYS A 105 -12.05 1.19 8.60
CA CYS A 105 -12.21 2.46 7.90
C CYS A 105 -12.59 2.22 6.43
N ASP A 106 -13.73 2.76 6.00
CA ASP A 106 -14.26 2.64 4.62
C ASP A 106 -13.35 3.28 3.56
N LYS A 107 -12.48 4.22 3.95
CA LYS A 107 -11.51 4.87 3.06
C LYS A 107 -10.26 4.04 2.80
N ILE A 108 -10.11 2.91 3.47
CA ILE A 108 -8.97 2.02 3.30
C ILE A 108 -9.39 0.80 2.47
N LEU A 109 -8.69 0.57 1.36
CA LEU A 109 -8.93 -0.58 0.50
C LEU A 109 -8.32 -1.86 1.10
N CYS A 110 -7.07 -1.78 1.50
CA CYS A 110 -6.29 -2.87 2.11
C CYS A 110 -5.12 -2.28 2.89
N CYS A 111 -4.45 -3.11 3.70
CA CYS A 111 -3.27 -2.72 4.46
C CYS A 111 -2.05 -3.50 3.99
N GLY A 112 -0.89 -2.85 3.97
CA GLY A 112 0.39 -3.52 3.79
C GLY A 112 1.17 -3.57 5.09
N GLY A 113 1.69 -4.74 5.44
CA GLY A 113 2.49 -4.93 6.63
C GLY A 113 3.61 -5.94 6.42
N SER A 114 4.66 -5.84 7.23
CA SER A 114 5.81 -6.72 7.17
C SER A 114 6.04 -7.49 8.48
N TRP A 115 5.17 -7.32 9.48
CA TRP A 115 5.33 -7.97 10.79
C TRP A 115 5.31 -9.50 10.72
N MET A 116 4.58 -10.07 9.74
CA MET A 116 4.47 -11.51 9.53
C MET A 116 5.63 -12.11 8.72
N VAL A 117 6.47 -11.27 8.10
CA VAL A 117 7.52 -11.72 7.17
C VAL A 117 8.82 -10.93 7.39
N LYS A 118 9.30 -10.94 8.63
CA LYS A 118 10.53 -10.23 8.99
C LYS A 118 11.77 -10.90 8.39
N GLY A 119 12.79 -10.10 8.06
CA GLY A 119 14.02 -10.59 7.45
C GLY A 119 14.81 -11.59 8.31
N ASP A 120 14.76 -11.45 9.64
CA ASP A 120 15.34 -12.41 10.58
C ASP A 120 14.65 -13.78 10.53
N MET A 121 13.31 -13.80 10.43
CA MET A 121 12.55 -15.04 10.27
C MET A 121 12.88 -15.74 8.94
N ILE A 122 13.05 -14.98 7.85
CA ILE A 122 13.46 -15.54 6.56
C ILE A 122 14.86 -16.14 6.66
N LYS A 123 15.81 -15.43 7.27
CA LYS A 123 17.20 -15.92 7.48
C LYS A 123 17.24 -17.16 8.35
N ALA A 124 16.36 -17.27 9.33
CA ALA A 124 16.25 -18.43 10.21
C ALA A 124 15.47 -19.60 9.58
N GLY A 125 14.88 -19.45 8.38
CA GLY A 125 14.08 -20.48 7.74
C GLY A 125 12.73 -20.74 8.41
N GLU A 126 12.20 -19.80 9.21
CA GLU A 126 10.93 -19.93 9.96
C GLU A 126 9.69 -19.78 9.06
N PHE A 127 9.63 -20.49 7.94
CA PHE A 127 8.56 -20.33 6.94
C PHE A 127 7.19 -20.79 7.44
N ASP A 128 7.13 -21.80 8.31
CA ASP A 128 5.87 -22.24 8.93
C ASP A 128 5.27 -21.15 9.83
N LYS A 129 6.12 -20.45 10.56
CA LYS A 129 5.72 -19.32 11.39
C LYS A 129 5.22 -18.14 10.55
N ILE A 130 5.93 -17.82 9.45
CA ILE A 130 5.49 -16.79 8.48
C ILE A 130 4.12 -17.17 7.93
N THR A 131 3.93 -18.43 7.56
CA THR A 131 2.64 -18.95 7.05
C THR A 131 1.53 -18.82 8.09
N ALA A 132 1.80 -19.19 9.35
CA ALA A 132 0.82 -19.09 10.43
C ALA A 132 0.39 -17.64 10.69
N MET A 133 1.36 -16.72 10.82
CA MET A 133 1.10 -15.30 11.02
C MET A 133 0.35 -14.66 9.84
N THR A 134 0.64 -15.09 8.63
CA THR A 134 -0.07 -14.62 7.43
C THR A 134 -1.52 -15.13 7.40
N LYS A 135 -1.76 -16.39 7.78
CA LYS A 135 -3.12 -16.94 7.92
C LYS A 135 -3.93 -16.18 8.97
N GLU A 136 -3.33 -15.84 10.10
CA GLU A 136 -3.95 -15.02 11.14
C GLU A 136 -4.36 -13.63 10.60
N ALA A 137 -3.46 -12.95 9.89
CA ALA A 137 -3.75 -11.66 9.28
C ALA A 137 -4.90 -11.76 8.26
N VAL A 138 -4.91 -12.79 7.41
CA VAL A 138 -5.99 -13.03 6.43
C VAL A 138 -7.31 -13.35 7.12
N ALA A 139 -7.30 -14.15 8.19
CA ALA A 139 -8.50 -14.43 8.98
C ALA A 139 -9.11 -13.15 9.56
N LYS A 140 -8.25 -12.24 10.06
CA LYS A 140 -8.69 -10.94 10.57
C LYS A 140 -9.31 -10.06 9.49
N VAL A 141 -8.76 -10.08 8.28
CA VAL A 141 -9.37 -9.36 7.13
C VAL A 141 -10.76 -9.92 6.83
N LYS A 142 -10.92 -11.24 6.80
CA LYS A 142 -12.22 -11.88 6.56
C LYS A 142 -13.25 -11.59 7.66
N GLU A 143 -12.82 -11.58 8.91
CA GLU A 143 -13.69 -11.23 10.05
C GLU A 143 -14.27 -9.82 9.92
N ILE A 144 -13.48 -8.87 9.44
CA ILE A 144 -13.86 -7.45 9.41
C ILE A 144 -14.55 -7.07 8.09
N ARG A 145 -14.16 -7.68 6.98
CA ARG A 145 -14.59 -7.30 5.64
C ARG A 145 -15.57 -8.29 4.98
N GLY A 146 -15.81 -9.45 5.58
CA GLY A 146 -16.64 -10.52 5.04
C GLY A 146 -15.86 -11.40 4.09
#